data_2e1402762e62fea4cb8f89032a9e3562
#
_entry.id   2e1402762e62fea4cb8f89032a9e3562
#
_cell.length_a   1.000
_cell.length_b   1.000
_cell.length_c   1.000
_cell.angle_alpha   90.00
_cell.angle_beta   90.00
_cell.angle_gamma   90.00
#
_symmetry.space_group_name_H-M   'P 1'
#
loop_
_entity.id
_entity.type
_entity.pdbx_description
1 polymer ?
#
loop_
_entity_poly.entity_id
_entity_poly.type
_entity_poly.pdbx_seq_one_letter_code
_entity_poly.pdbx_strand_id
1 'polypeptide(L)'
;MLDDEHIARLADELHEAERSRVQVEHFSKRFPGMTIEDGYRISRAWVALQRAEGRQVIGHKIGLTSRAMQISSQIDEPDYGTLLDSMLYTCTPGQVLGIPTDRFIAPRVEVELAFVLKADLAGPHVDVEQVLAATDYVTPAIESIHARLEQFDRHTKVMRKVYDTISDNAANAGIVVGAGRADARTIDRAWVGAILRQNGAVEETGLAAGVQGDPAIGIAWLAN
;
A
#
# COMPACT_ATOMS: atom_id res chain seq x y z
N MET A 1 -20.12 -11.56 7.78
CA MET A 1 -18.74 -11.55 8.34
C MET A 1 -18.22 -12.97 8.41
N LEU A 2 -16.95 -13.16 8.07
CA LEU A 2 -16.26 -14.44 8.20
C LEU A 2 -15.96 -14.74 9.67
N ASP A 3 -15.96 -16.01 10.07
CA ASP A 3 -15.48 -16.41 11.40
C ASP A 3 -13.94 -16.43 11.47
N ASP A 4 -13.41 -16.58 12.66
CA ASP A 4 -11.96 -16.51 12.91
C ASP A 4 -11.19 -17.66 12.25
N GLU A 5 -11.80 -18.84 12.08
CA GLU A 5 -11.19 -19.98 11.39
C GLU A 5 -10.99 -19.69 9.91
N HIS A 6 -12.01 -19.11 9.25
CA HIS A 6 -11.88 -18.66 7.86
C HIS A 6 -10.83 -17.56 7.72
N ILE A 7 -10.81 -16.57 8.61
CA ILE A 7 -9.83 -15.48 8.59
C ILE A 7 -8.39 -16.04 8.67
N ALA A 8 -8.12 -16.92 9.64
CA ALA A 8 -6.80 -17.52 9.80
C ALA A 8 -6.39 -18.31 8.56
N ARG A 9 -7.26 -19.18 8.04
CA ARG A 9 -6.98 -19.96 6.84
C ARG A 9 -6.69 -19.09 5.61
N LEU A 10 -7.45 -18.01 5.41
CA LEU A 10 -7.24 -17.11 4.26
C LEU A 10 -5.92 -16.32 4.40
N ALA A 11 -5.53 -15.97 5.60
CA ALA A 11 -4.22 -15.36 5.87
C ALA A 11 -3.06 -16.36 5.58
N ASP A 12 -3.21 -17.63 5.96
CA ASP A 12 -2.24 -18.69 5.63
C ASP A 12 -2.13 -18.90 4.12
N GLU A 13 -3.24 -18.84 3.39
CA GLU A 13 -3.24 -18.95 1.92
C GLU A 13 -2.46 -17.80 1.26
N LEU A 14 -2.60 -16.56 1.75
CA LEU A 14 -1.80 -15.41 1.27
C LEU A 14 -0.32 -15.57 1.61
N HIS A 15 -0.03 -16.08 2.82
CA HIS A 15 1.34 -16.32 3.25
C HIS A 15 2.03 -17.37 2.37
N GLU A 16 1.34 -18.46 2.05
CA GLU A 16 1.85 -19.48 1.13
C GLU A 16 1.95 -18.96 -0.31
N ALA A 17 0.99 -18.17 -0.78
CA ALA A 17 1.06 -17.55 -2.10
C ALA A 17 2.32 -16.69 -2.27
N GLU A 18 2.70 -15.93 -1.24
CA GLU A 18 3.93 -15.14 -1.24
C GLU A 18 5.18 -16.02 -1.34
N ARG A 19 5.22 -17.14 -0.63
CA ARG A 19 6.36 -18.08 -0.62
C ARG A 19 6.49 -18.88 -1.90
N SER A 20 5.36 -19.41 -2.38
CA SER A 20 5.30 -20.27 -3.59
C SER A 20 5.32 -19.49 -4.90
N ARG A 21 5.02 -18.19 -4.87
CA ARG A 21 4.77 -17.35 -6.06
C ARG A 21 3.57 -17.79 -6.88
N VAL A 22 2.63 -18.52 -6.29
CA VAL A 22 1.40 -19.00 -6.93
C VAL A 22 0.23 -18.17 -6.41
N GLN A 23 -0.45 -17.48 -7.33
CA GLN A 23 -1.61 -16.66 -6.98
C GLN A 23 -2.79 -17.50 -6.49
N VAL A 24 -3.50 -16.96 -5.51
CA VAL A 24 -4.75 -17.50 -4.97
C VAL A 24 -5.94 -16.88 -5.71
N GLU A 25 -7.00 -17.66 -5.88
CA GLU A 25 -8.28 -17.19 -6.41
C GLU A 25 -8.92 -16.14 -5.49
N HIS A 26 -9.75 -15.23 -6.08
CA HIS A 26 -10.46 -14.20 -5.32
C HIS A 26 -11.21 -14.77 -4.12
N PHE A 27 -10.99 -14.21 -2.96
CA PHE A 27 -11.74 -14.56 -1.75
C PHE A 27 -13.20 -14.17 -1.88
N SER A 28 -13.46 -13.02 -2.50
CA SER A 28 -14.82 -12.54 -2.80
C SER A 28 -15.66 -13.48 -3.66
N LYS A 29 -15.02 -14.30 -4.49
CA LYS A 29 -15.69 -15.34 -5.29
C LYS A 29 -16.07 -16.53 -4.43
N ARG A 30 -15.19 -16.92 -3.51
CA ARG A 30 -15.41 -18.04 -2.58
C ARG A 30 -16.36 -17.67 -1.45
N PHE A 31 -16.37 -16.40 -1.06
CA PHE A 31 -17.19 -15.84 0.01
C PHE A 31 -17.96 -14.60 -0.47
N PRO A 32 -19.08 -14.77 -1.20
CA PRO A 32 -19.82 -13.63 -1.78
C PRO A 32 -20.35 -12.60 -0.77
N GLY A 33 -20.48 -12.99 0.50
CA GLY A 33 -20.90 -12.10 1.60
C GLY A 33 -19.75 -11.45 2.38
N MET A 34 -18.52 -11.55 1.89
CA MET A 34 -17.34 -10.93 2.48
C MET A 34 -17.45 -9.40 2.48
N THR A 35 -16.96 -8.78 3.54
CA THR A 35 -17.00 -7.34 3.77
C THR A 35 -15.59 -6.71 3.76
N ILE A 36 -15.52 -5.38 3.72
CA ILE A 36 -14.26 -4.63 3.87
C ILE A 36 -13.59 -4.98 5.21
N GLU A 37 -14.37 -5.04 6.30
CA GLU A 37 -13.84 -5.42 7.62
C GLU A 37 -13.25 -6.85 7.62
N ASP A 38 -13.88 -7.81 6.94
CA ASP A 38 -13.27 -9.13 6.78
C ASP A 38 -11.94 -9.06 6.04
N GLY A 39 -11.84 -8.19 5.02
CA GLY A 39 -10.59 -7.93 4.31
C GLY A 39 -9.48 -7.44 5.25
N TYR A 40 -9.77 -6.45 6.08
CA TYR A 40 -8.80 -5.96 7.08
C TYR A 40 -8.46 -6.99 8.15
N ARG A 41 -9.42 -7.83 8.58
CA ARG A 41 -9.14 -8.92 9.51
C ARG A 41 -8.15 -9.94 8.92
N ILE A 42 -8.31 -10.30 7.64
CA ILE A 42 -7.39 -11.20 6.94
C ILE A 42 -6.00 -10.55 6.82
N SER A 43 -5.94 -9.28 6.40
CA SER A 43 -4.68 -8.53 6.30
C SER A 43 -3.95 -8.48 7.64
N ARG A 44 -4.65 -8.15 8.74
CA ARG A 44 -4.07 -8.15 10.09
C ARG A 44 -3.58 -9.53 10.53
N ALA A 45 -4.31 -10.59 10.20
CA ALA A 45 -3.89 -11.97 10.48
C ALA A 45 -2.63 -12.34 9.68
N TRP A 46 -2.56 -11.97 8.40
CA TRP A 46 -1.35 -12.16 7.58
C TRP A 46 -0.15 -11.39 8.15
N VAL A 47 -0.33 -10.12 8.56
CA VAL A 47 0.72 -9.34 9.24
C VAL A 47 1.18 -10.02 10.53
N ALA A 48 0.25 -10.63 11.29
CA ALA A 48 0.60 -11.38 12.50
C ALA A 48 1.48 -12.60 12.20
N LEU A 49 1.24 -13.33 11.10
CA LEU A 49 2.11 -14.42 10.65
C LEU A 49 3.52 -13.90 10.31
N GLN A 50 3.63 -12.80 9.58
CA GLN A 50 4.90 -12.17 9.25
C GLN A 50 5.67 -11.75 10.52
N ARG A 51 4.97 -11.19 11.50
CA ARG A 51 5.57 -10.82 12.80
C ARG A 51 6.03 -12.04 13.60
N ALA A 52 5.30 -13.14 13.54
CA ALA A 52 5.71 -14.39 14.17
C ALA A 52 7.00 -14.96 13.55
N GLU A 53 7.28 -14.66 12.28
CA GLU A 53 8.55 -14.95 11.60
C GLU A 53 9.67 -13.92 11.90
N GLY A 54 9.43 -12.96 12.80
CA GLY A 54 10.41 -11.97 13.23
C GLY A 54 10.41 -10.67 12.44
N ARG A 55 9.48 -10.45 11.51
CA ARG A 55 9.34 -9.19 10.79
C ARG A 55 8.82 -8.08 11.69
N GLN A 56 9.24 -6.85 11.41
CA GLN A 56 8.82 -5.66 12.16
C GLN A 56 8.00 -4.74 11.30
N VAL A 57 6.95 -4.16 11.88
CA VAL A 57 6.18 -3.09 11.23
C VAL A 57 7.02 -1.82 11.27
N ILE A 58 7.24 -1.20 10.10
CA ILE A 58 8.00 0.04 9.94
C ILE A 58 7.16 1.23 9.51
N GLY A 59 5.90 1.00 9.18
CA GLY A 59 4.97 2.04 8.73
C GLY A 59 3.74 1.47 8.05
N HIS A 60 3.05 2.35 7.34
CA HIS A 60 1.85 2.03 6.58
C HIS A 60 1.87 2.73 5.22
N LYS A 61 1.12 2.19 4.27
CA LYS A 61 0.80 2.85 2.99
C LYS A 61 -0.69 3.11 2.92
N ILE A 62 -1.08 4.12 2.18
CA ILE A 62 -2.46 4.46 1.91
C ILE A 62 -2.71 4.35 0.40
N GLY A 63 -3.75 3.66 0.00
CA GLY A 63 -4.14 3.48 -1.39
C GLY A 63 -5.53 4.04 -1.69
N LEU A 64 -5.94 3.99 -2.96
CA LEU A 64 -7.26 4.46 -3.43
C LEU A 64 -7.57 5.90 -2.97
N THR A 65 -6.56 6.76 -2.98
CA THR A 65 -6.64 8.10 -2.40
C THR A 65 -7.37 9.10 -3.29
N SER A 66 -7.43 8.86 -4.60
CA SER A 66 -8.13 9.74 -5.54
C SER A 66 -9.60 9.37 -5.71
N ARG A 67 -10.45 10.37 -5.91
CA ARG A 67 -11.88 10.16 -6.16
C ARG A 67 -12.14 9.22 -7.35
N ALA A 68 -11.32 9.32 -8.41
CA ALA A 68 -11.46 8.47 -9.59
C ALA A 68 -11.20 6.99 -9.25
N MET A 69 -10.16 6.71 -8.46
CA MET A 69 -9.85 5.35 -8.03
C MET A 69 -10.90 4.79 -7.07
N GLN A 70 -11.44 5.61 -6.16
CA GLN A 70 -12.52 5.21 -5.26
C GLN A 70 -13.78 4.83 -6.04
N ILE A 71 -14.19 5.63 -7.02
CA ILE A 71 -15.34 5.31 -7.89
C ILE A 71 -15.10 4.00 -8.65
N SER A 72 -13.91 3.84 -9.24
CA SER A 72 -13.56 2.63 -9.97
C SER A 72 -13.57 1.37 -9.10
N SER A 73 -13.14 1.49 -7.85
CA SER A 73 -13.04 0.38 -6.89
C SER A 73 -14.31 0.19 -6.06
N GLN A 74 -15.34 1.03 -6.29
CA GLN A 74 -16.63 0.99 -5.57
C GLN A 74 -16.47 1.13 -4.04
N ILE A 75 -15.60 2.04 -3.62
CA ILE A 75 -15.36 2.43 -2.23
C ILE A 75 -15.49 3.96 -2.12
N ASP A 76 -15.78 4.48 -0.95
CA ASP A 76 -15.94 5.91 -0.69
C ASP A 76 -14.84 6.52 0.19
N GLU A 77 -13.88 5.70 0.60
CA GLU A 77 -12.71 6.07 1.39
C GLU A 77 -11.44 5.40 0.86
N PRO A 78 -10.24 5.84 1.25
CA PRO A 78 -9.00 5.14 0.96
C PRO A 78 -8.93 3.73 1.57
N ASP A 79 -7.97 2.93 1.14
CA ASP A 79 -7.54 1.72 1.82
C ASP A 79 -6.12 1.87 2.38
N TYR A 80 -5.68 0.93 3.21
CA TYR A 80 -4.32 0.94 3.74
C TYR A 80 -3.70 -0.46 3.81
N GLY A 81 -2.36 -0.48 3.78
CA GLY A 81 -1.55 -1.66 4.02
C GLY A 81 -0.44 -1.40 5.03
N THR A 82 0.10 -2.47 5.60
CA THR A 82 1.18 -2.44 6.57
C THR A 82 2.52 -2.64 5.88
N LEU A 83 3.48 -1.77 6.13
CA LEU A 83 4.86 -1.88 5.68
C LEU A 83 5.69 -2.67 6.69
N LEU A 84 6.38 -3.70 6.21
CA LEU A 84 7.29 -4.52 7.01
C LEU A 84 8.75 -4.18 6.67
N ASP A 85 9.66 -4.41 7.61
CA ASP A 85 11.10 -4.19 7.43
C ASP A 85 11.67 -4.94 6.22
N SER A 86 11.15 -6.13 5.94
CA SER A 86 11.52 -6.95 4.77
C SER A 86 11.14 -6.33 3.43
N MET A 87 10.24 -5.34 3.42
CA MET A 87 9.78 -4.63 2.23
C MET A 87 10.61 -3.39 1.92
N LEU A 88 11.46 -2.95 2.86
CA LEU A 88 12.25 -1.73 2.70
C LEU A 88 13.50 -2.00 1.87
N TYR A 89 13.63 -1.25 0.78
CA TYR A 89 14.82 -1.18 -0.03
C TYR A 89 15.47 0.20 0.12
N THR A 90 16.76 0.22 0.36
CA THR A 90 17.55 1.47 0.46
C THR A 90 18.39 1.66 -0.78
N CYS A 91 18.44 2.88 -1.29
CA CYS A 91 19.24 3.24 -2.44
C CYS A 91 20.25 4.32 -2.05
N THR A 92 21.50 4.12 -2.45
CA THR A 92 22.53 5.17 -2.32
C THR A 92 22.30 6.23 -3.39
N PRO A 93 22.35 7.53 -3.06
CA PRO A 93 22.17 8.59 -4.05
C PRO A 93 23.10 8.44 -5.26
N GLY A 94 22.51 8.56 -6.46
CA GLY A 94 23.26 8.45 -7.73
C GLY A 94 23.55 7.02 -8.19
N GLN A 95 23.11 6.01 -7.45
CA GLN A 95 23.22 4.61 -7.85
C GLN A 95 21.89 4.06 -8.37
N VAL A 96 21.96 3.06 -9.24
CA VAL A 96 20.82 2.28 -9.68
C VAL A 96 20.60 1.14 -8.69
N LEU A 97 19.40 1.06 -8.14
CA LEU A 97 19.00 -0.06 -7.28
C LEU A 97 18.46 -1.20 -8.14
N GLY A 98 19.10 -2.36 -8.06
CA GLY A 98 18.59 -3.61 -8.65
C GLY A 98 17.66 -4.32 -7.66
N ILE A 99 16.41 -4.57 -8.05
CA ILE A 99 15.46 -5.36 -7.28
C ILE A 99 15.13 -6.62 -8.07
N PRO A 100 15.38 -7.83 -7.52
CA PRO A 100 15.08 -9.08 -8.20
C PRO A 100 13.58 -9.23 -8.46
N THR A 101 13.19 -9.42 -9.71
CA THR A 101 11.77 -9.54 -10.10
C THR A 101 11.13 -10.86 -9.68
N ASP A 102 11.94 -11.91 -9.49
CA ASP A 102 11.51 -13.23 -9.00
C ASP A 102 11.02 -13.21 -7.55
N ARG A 103 11.23 -12.09 -6.84
CA ARG A 103 10.69 -11.86 -5.50
C ARG A 103 9.18 -11.54 -5.52
N PHE A 104 8.64 -11.08 -6.65
CA PHE A 104 7.28 -10.56 -6.75
C PHE A 104 6.39 -11.43 -7.65
N ILE A 105 5.09 -11.25 -7.50
CA ILE A 105 4.06 -11.87 -8.33
C ILE A 105 3.40 -10.76 -9.16
N ALA A 106 3.63 -10.73 -10.49
CA ALA A 106 3.10 -9.71 -11.39
C ALA A 106 3.32 -8.26 -10.89
N PRO A 107 4.60 -7.86 -10.63
CA PRO A 107 4.89 -6.58 -9.99
C PRO A 107 4.47 -5.38 -10.82
N ARG A 108 4.07 -4.31 -10.12
CA ARG A 108 3.89 -2.96 -10.65
C ARG A 108 4.58 -1.96 -9.75
N VAL A 109 4.77 -0.74 -10.23
CA VAL A 109 5.37 0.35 -9.47
C VAL A 109 4.41 1.52 -9.37
N GLU A 110 4.40 2.17 -8.21
CA GLU A 110 3.65 3.38 -7.94
C GLU A 110 4.61 4.44 -7.40
N VAL A 111 4.42 5.69 -7.80
CA VAL A 111 5.23 6.81 -7.29
C VAL A 111 4.51 7.44 -6.13
N GLU A 112 5.24 7.60 -5.02
CA GLU A 112 4.68 7.99 -3.73
C GLU A 112 5.42 9.18 -3.12
N LEU A 113 4.75 9.84 -2.16
CA LEU A 113 5.36 10.77 -1.23
C LEU A 113 5.35 10.16 0.17
N ALA A 114 6.53 9.78 0.66
CA ALA A 114 6.66 9.23 2.00
C ALA A 114 6.80 10.34 3.05
N PHE A 115 6.01 10.25 4.12
CA PHE A 115 6.12 11.06 5.33
C PHE A 115 6.92 10.26 6.36
N VAL A 116 8.11 10.73 6.69
CA VAL A 116 8.94 10.13 7.74
C VAL A 116 8.62 10.81 9.06
N LEU A 117 8.06 10.05 9.99
CA LEU A 117 7.61 10.59 11.27
C LEU A 117 8.76 10.61 12.30
N LYS A 118 8.82 11.67 13.13
CA LYS A 118 9.69 11.83 14.30
C LYS A 118 8.97 11.59 15.62
N ALA A 119 7.65 11.42 15.56
CA ALA A 119 6.80 11.13 16.72
C ALA A 119 5.65 10.24 16.30
N ASP A 120 5.13 9.46 17.22
CA ASP A 120 3.94 8.63 17.00
C ASP A 120 2.72 9.51 16.67
N LEU A 121 1.88 9.00 15.78
CA LEU A 121 0.66 9.66 15.35
C LEU A 121 -0.48 8.65 15.41
N ALA A 122 -1.48 8.91 16.25
CA ALA A 122 -2.64 8.04 16.41
C ALA A 122 -3.89 8.84 16.75
N GLY A 123 -5.02 8.45 16.14
CA GLY A 123 -6.33 9.06 16.36
C GLY A 123 -6.91 8.82 17.76
N PRO A 124 -8.13 9.28 18.00
CA PRO A 124 -9.01 9.97 17.06
C PRO A 124 -8.71 11.47 16.90
N HIS A 125 -9.20 12.07 15.81
CA HIS A 125 -9.19 13.53 15.55
C HIS A 125 -7.82 14.13 15.20
N VAL A 126 -6.95 13.33 14.58
CA VAL A 126 -5.71 13.84 14.00
C VAL A 126 -6.04 14.75 12.81
N ASP A 127 -5.48 15.96 12.81
CA ASP A 127 -5.58 16.92 11.74
C ASP A 127 -4.25 17.11 10.97
N VAL A 128 -4.28 17.91 9.91
CA VAL A 128 -3.11 18.19 9.08
C VAL A 128 -1.97 18.84 9.89
N GLU A 129 -2.29 19.73 10.83
CA GLU A 129 -1.26 20.38 11.65
C GLU A 129 -0.55 19.41 12.57
N GLN A 130 -1.26 18.43 13.13
CA GLN A 130 -0.68 17.35 13.94
C GLN A 130 0.18 16.43 13.08
N VAL A 131 -0.26 16.10 11.84
CA VAL A 131 0.57 15.35 10.88
C VAL A 131 1.88 16.09 10.61
N LEU A 132 1.80 17.38 10.27
CA LEU A 132 2.99 18.18 9.97
C LEU A 132 3.91 18.35 11.19
N ALA A 133 3.35 18.42 12.39
CA ALA A 133 4.13 18.48 13.62
C ALA A 133 4.87 17.16 13.92
N ALA A 134 4.23 16.02 13.64
CA ALA A 134 4.81 14.69 13.82
C ALA A 134 5.80 14.30 12.70
N THR A 135 5.77 14.97 11.56
CA THR A 135 6.65 14.69 10.41
C THR A 135 8.04 15.29 10.64
N ASP A 136 9.09 14.48 10.42
CA ASP A 136 10.48 14.95 10.38
C ASP A 136 10.78 15.53 8.99
N TYR A 137 10.52 14.76 7.95
CA TYR A 137 10.66 15.19 6.55
C TYR A 137 9.74 14.37 5.62
N VAL A 138 9.57 14.88 4.42
CA VAL A 138 8.98 14.12 3.31
C VAL A 138 10.05 13.78 2.28
N THR A 139 9.87 12.68 1.57
CA THR A 139 10.80 12.20 0.55
C THR A 139 10.04 11.47 -0.55
N PRO A 140 10.50 11.53 -1.82
CA PRO A 140 9.96 10.66 -2.86
C PRO A 140 10.15 9.20 -2.50
N ALA A 141 9.16 8.38 -2.84
CA ALA A 141 9.27 6.93 -2.70
C ALA A 141 8.71 6.23 -3.95
N ILE A 142 9.08 4.97 -4.11
CA ILE A 142 8.46 4.07 -5.10
C ILE A 142 7.91 2.88 -4.33
N GLU A 143 6.61 2.66 -4.42
CA GLU A 143 6.00 1.43 -3.95
C GLU A 143 6.08 0.37 -5.05
N SER A 144 6.45 -0.85 -4.68
CA SER A 144 6.28 -2.04 -5.51
C SER A 144 5.07 -2.80 -4.98
N ILE A 145 4.04 -2.89 -5.79
CA ILE A 145 2.89 -3.72 -5.49
C ILE A 145 3.01 -5.06 -6.19
N HIS A 146 2.44 -6.10 -5.61
CA HIS A 146 2.27 -7.39 -6.25
C HIS A 146 0.90 -8.00 -5.92
N ALA A 147 0.57 -9.11 -6.51
CA ALA A 147 -0.74 -9.71 -6.36
C ALA A 147 -0.64 -11.16 -5.88
N ARG A 148 -0.75 -11.39 -4.56
CA ARG A 148 -0.93 -12.75 -3.99
C ARG A 148 -2.30 -13.31 -4.35
N LEU A 149 -3.33 -12.44 -4.40
CA LEU A 149 -4.61 -12.75 -5.04
C LEU A 149 -4.59 -12.35 -6.52
N GLU A 150 -5.21 -13.14 -7.37
CA GLU A 150 -5.35 -12.82 -8.79
C GLU A 150 -5.96 -11.41 -8.97
N GLN A 151 -5.38 -10.60 -9.85
CA GLN A 151 -5.98 -9.31 -10.19
C GLN A 151 -7.24 -9.49 -11.04
N PHE A 152 -7.17 -10.43 -11.99
CA PHE A 152 -8.30 -10.83 -12.81
C PHE A 152 -8.49 -12.33 -12.66
N ASP A 153 -9.70 -12.75 -12.37
CA ASP A 153 -10.05 -14.18 -12.31
C ASP A 153 -9.55 -14.90 -13.60
N ARG A 154 -8.78 -15.95 -13.43
CA ARG A 154 -8.13 -16.66 -14.57
C ARG A 154 -9.11 -17.17 -15.60
N HIS A 155 -10.35 -17.45 -15.22
CA HIS A 155 -11.38 -18.01 -16.09
C HIS A 155 -12.34 -16.95 -16.63
N THR A 156 -12.89 -16.11 -15.75
CA THR A 156 -13.94 -15.14 -16.12
C THR A 156 -13.39 -13.79 -16.55
N LYS A 157 -12.11 -13.50 -16.26
CA LYS A 157 -11.46 -12.21 -16.48
C LYS A 157 -12.08 -11.05 -15.70
N VAL A 158 -12.94 -11.34 -14.73
CA VAL A 158 -13.49 -10.33 -13.82
C VAL A 158 -12.40 -9.86 -12.87
N MET A 159 -12.31 -8.55 -12.67
CA MET A 159 -11.36 -7.93 -11.75
C MET A 159 -11.74 -8.25 -10.30
N ARG A 160 -10.75 -8.44 -9.41
CA ARG A 160 -10.94 -8.61 -7.97
C ARG A 160 -11.65 -7.41 -7.37
N LYS A 161 -12.38 -7.63 -6.29
CA LYS A 161 -13.07 -6.57 -5.56
C LYS A 161 -12.13 -5.89 -4.56
N VAL A 162 -12.52 -4.71 -4.08
CA VAL A 162 -11.72 -3.91 -3.15
C VAL A 162 -11.31 -4.70 -1.90
N TYR A 163 -12.22 -5.46 -1.32
CA TYR A 163 -11.92 -6.27 -0.13
C TYR A 163 -10.98 -7.45 -0.40
N ASP A 164 -10.83 -7.92 -1.64
CA ASP A 164 -9.75 -8.84 -2.03
C ASP A 164 -8.40 -8.10 -1.97
N THR A 165 -8.34 -6.85 -2.48
CA THR A 165 -7.13 -6.02 -2.42
C THR A 165 -6.73 -5.71 -0.99
N ILE A 166 -7.68 -5.32 -0.15
CA ILE A 166 -7.47 -5.06 1.28
C ILE A 166 -6.95 -6.31 2.00
N SER A 167 -7.54 -7.50 1.73
CA SER A 167 -7.07 -8.77 2.29
C SER A 167 -5.61 -9.04 1.98
N ASP A 168 -5.18 -8.67 0.76
CA ASP A 168 -3.82 -8.82 0.24
C ASP A 168 -2.90 -7.67 0.68
N ASN A 169 -3.12 -7.11 1.88
CA ASN A 169 -2.37 -5.99 2.45
C ASN A 169 -2.32 -4.78 1.50
N ALA A 170 -3.44 -4.43 0.88
CA ALA A 170 -3.56 -3.41 -0.16
C ALA A 170 -2.53 -3.59 -1.30
N ALA A 171 -2.25 -4.85 -1.66
CA ALA A 171 -1.27 -5.28 -2.67
C ALA A 171 0.19 -4.89 -2.39
N ASN A 172 0.51 -4.39 -1.20
CA ASN A 172 1.86 -3.96 -0.86
C ASN A 172 2.89 -5.11 -0.89
N ALA A 173 4.07 -4.83 -1.43
CA ALA A 173 5.17 -5.80 -1.52
C ALA A 173 6.56 -5.20 -1.29
N GLY A 174 6.74 -3.90 -1.48
CA GLY A 174 8.01 -3.26 -1.25
C GLY A 174 7.97 -1.75 -1.37
N ILE A 175 8.92 -1.10 -0.74
CA ILE A 175 9.10 0.35 -0.83
C ILE A 175 10.57 0.73 -0.98
N VAL A 176 10.87 1.58 -1.95
CA VAL A 176 12.16 2.25 -2.10
C VAL A 176 12.00 3.68 -1.62
N VAL A 177 12.67 4.04 -0.56
CA VAL A 177 12.64 5.41 -0.02
C VAL A 177 13.79 6.21 -0.63
N GLY A 178 13.47 7.38 -1.20
CA GLY A 178 14.44 8.29 -1.80
C GLY A 178 15.35 8.95 -0.77
N ALA A 179 16.47 9.50 -1.25
CA ALA A 179 17.44 10.18 -0.39
C ALA A 179 17.15 11.67 -0.18
N GLY A 180 16.32 12.28 -1.03
CA GLY A 180 15.94 13.69 -0.92
C GLY A 180 15.06 13.91 0.31
N ARG A 181 15.32 15.00 1.06
CA ARG A 181 14.52 15.36 2.23
C ARG A 181 14.01 16.78 2.08
N ALA A 182 12.73 16.99 2.33
CA ALA A 182 12.11 18.30 2.36
C ALA A 182 11.26 18.46 3.62
N ASP A 183 11.21 19.65 4.17
CA ASP A 183 10.26 19.96 5.22
C ASP A 183 8.87 20.06 4.59
N ALA A 184 7.94 19.23 5.08
CA ALA A 184 6.56 19.17 4.61
C ALA A 184 5.81 20.52 4.71
N ARG A 185 6.29 21.45 5.56
CA ARG A 185 5.70 22.79 5.72
C ARG A 185 6.18 23.80 4.67
N THR A 186 7.34 23.55 4.05
CA THR A 186 7.99 24.52 3.13
C THR A 186 7.73 24.23 1.66
N ILE A 187 7.18 23.07 1.33
CA ILE A 187 6.82 22.68 -0.04
C ILE A 187 5.31 22.83 -0.27
N ASP A 188 4.92 23.09 -1.49
CA ASP A 188 3.52 22.93 -1.91
C ASP A 188 3.23 21.44 -2.16
N ARG A 189 2.76 20.74 -1.12
CA ARG A 189 2.55 19.30 -1.14
C ARG A 189 1.56 18.85 -2.21
N ALA A 190 0.53 19.65 -2.48
CA ALA A 190 -0.46 19.36 -3.50
C ALA A 190 0.14 19.38 -4.92
N TRP A 191 1.15 20.22 -5.15
CA TRP A 191 1.80 20.39 -6.43
C TRP A 191 3.08 19.58 -6.62
N VAL A 192 3.41 18.67 -5.72
CA VAL A 192 4.47 17.69 -5.96
C VAL A 192 4.06 16.81 -7.15
N GLY A 193 4.82 16.89 -8.23
CA GLY A 193 4.57 16.15 -9.47
C GLY A 193 5.48 14.94 -9.60
N ALA A 194 5.00 13.91 -10.29
CA ALA A 194 5.76 12.72 -10.63
C ALA A 194 5.71 12.44 -12.13
N ILE A 195 6.82 11.95 -12.68
CA ILE A 195 6.91 11.47 -14.06
C ILE A 195 7.57 10.11 -14.04
N LEU A 196 6.82 9.07 -14.40
CA LEU A 196 7.35 7.72 -14.56
C LEU A 196 7.89 7.54 -15.97
N ARG A 197 9.11 7.05 -16.09
CA ARG A 197 9.70 6.68 -17.37
C ARG A 197 10.15 5.24 -17.37
N GLN A 198 9.93 4.56 -18.50
CA GLN A 198 10.47 3.24 -18.77
C GLN A 198 11.32 3.32 -20.04
N ASN A 199 12.58 2.91 -19.95
CA ASN A 199 13.51 2.95 -21.08
C ASN A 199 13.59 4.33 -21.78
N GLY A 200 13.45 5.41 -21.00
CA GLY A 200 13.49 6.80 -21.51
C GLY A 200 12.15 7.37 -21.98
N ALA A 201 11.14 6.53 -22.25
CA ALA A 201 9.79 6.98 -22.60
C ALA A 201 8.99 7.36 -21.34
N VAL A 202 8.19 8.41 -21.42
CA VAL A 202 7.22 8.75 -20.36
C VAL A 202 6.04 7.78 -20.47
N GLU A 203 5.81 7.02 -19.40
CA GLU A 203 4.70 6.06 -19.33
C GLU A 203 3.51 6.65 -18.57
N GLU A 204 3.77 7.40 -17.50
CA GLU A 204 2.72 7.92 -16.63
C GLU A 204 3.15 9.22 -15.96
N THR A 205 2.18 10.04 -15.57
CA THR A 205 2.40 11.25 -14.77
C THR A 205 1.36 11.36 -13.68
N GLY A 206 1.72 11.97 -12.55
CA GLY A 206 0.82 12.17 -11.42
C GLY A 206 1.08 13.49 -10.71
N LEU A 207 0.07 13.94 -9.96
CA LEU A 207 0.15 15.09 -9.09
C LEU A 207 -0.36 14.70 -7.70
N ALA A 208 0.37 15.08 -6.66
CA ALA A 208 0.06 14.69 -5.28
C ALA A 208 -1.28 15.23 -4.76
N ALA A 209 -1.85 16.26 -5.40
CA ALA A 209 -3.23 16.67 -5.17
C ALA A 209 -4.26 15.56 -5.39
N GLY A 210 -3.91 14.49 -6.12
CA GLY A 210 -4.72 13.27 -6.24
C GLY A 210 -4.97 12.59 -4.90
N VAL A 211 -4.11 12.82 -3.90
CA VAL A 211 -4.27 12.29 -2.53
C VAL A 211 -5.18 13.24 -1.75
N GLN A 212 -6.50 13.10 -1.91
CA GLN A 212 -7.53 13.86 -1.17
C GLN A 212 -7.35 15.41 -1.21
N GLY A 213 -6.61 15.94 -2.20
CA GLY A 213 -6.29 17.36 -2.33
C GLY A 213 -4.97 17.78 -1.67
N ASP A 214 -4.53 17.12 -0.61
CA ASP A 214 -3.23 17.29 0.05
C ASP A 214 -2.80 15.95 0.67
N PRO A 215 -1.60 15.41 0.37
CA PRO A 215 -1.10 14.17 0.95
C PRO A 215 -1.17 14.10 2.48
N ALA A 216 -1.02 15.22 3.18
CA ALA A 216 -1.15 15.27 4.64
C ALA A 216 -2.57 14.93 5.14
N ILE A 217 -3.61 15.16 4.33
CA ILE A 217 -4.98 14.73 4.63
C ILE A 217 -5.05 13.20 4.63
N GLY A 218 -4.40 12.54 3.66
CA GLY A 218 -4.30 11.07 3.62
C GLY A 218 -3.62 10.50 4.86
N ILE A 219 -2.54 11.12 5.34
CA ILE A 219 -1.87 10.68 6.58
C ILE A 219 -2.78 10.89 7.80
N ALA A 220 -3.51 12.01 7.87
CA ALA A 220 -4.48 12.24 8.95
C ALA A 220 -5.60 11.19 8.93
N TRP A 221 -6.13 10.85 7.75
CA TRP A 221 -7.12 9.78 7.59
C TRP A 221 -6.59 8.44 8.10
N LEU A 222 -5.36 8.09 7.72
CA LEU A 222 -4.73 6.82 8.13
C LEU A 222 -4.52 6.74 9.64
N ALA A 223 -4.22 7.87 10.31
CA ALA A 223 -4.01 7.93 11.74
C ALA A 223 -5.32 7.83 12.55
N ASN A 224 -6.47 8.22 11.97
CA ASN A 224 -7.80 8.20 12.58
C ASN A 224 -8.52 6.87 12.38
#